data_f3de9649045eb96bd552849f7b8476b2
#
_entry.id   f3de9649045eb96bd552849f7b8476b2
#
_cell.length_a   1.000
_cell.length_b   1.000
_cell.length_c   1.000
_cell.angle_alpha   90.00
_cell.angle_beta   90.00
_cell.angle_gamma   90.00
#
_symmetry.space_group_name_H-M   'P 1'
#
loop_
_entity.id
_entity.type
_entity.pdbx_description
1 polymer ?
#
loop_
_entity_poly.entity_id
_entity_poly.type
_entity_poly.pdbx_seq_one_letter_code
_entity_poly.pdbx_strand_id
1 'polypeptide(L)'
;MQYAMHESDAAGGRLFECPEFTQRVRLIAGEHLDDRCDEVLYVLTGSGTATVDGHEHDLRPGTALFVARGTSWTATGDAHAVSVLVHDPAPAAATHAVVDLTAVQPGEATAGREFLLGATPEVGCASVTQFVGLIPPGRAPDHFHRYDEVIYVLDGEGVLEIGGEQAPLRSGTCIHLPRTLVHCLANTGDSELRVLGVFTPAGSPAEAYYPDGTLAVLPERN
;
A
#
# COMPACT_ATOMS: atom_id res chain seq x y z
N MET A 1 14.14 14.21 -8.03
CA MET A 1 12.71 13.90 -7.61
C MET A 1 12.81 13.31 -6.22
N GLN A 2 11.95 13.68 -5.27
CA GLN A 2 12.01 13.11 -3.91
C GLN A 2 11.22 11.79 -3.92
N TYR A 3 11.90 10.67 -3.67
CA TYR A 3 11.28 9.34 -3.67
C TYR A 3 10.82 8.87 -2.29
N ALA A 4 11.36 9.45 -1.22
CA ALA A 4 10.99 9.13 0.14
C ALA A 4 10.84 10.38 0.99
N MET A 5 9.90 10.35 1.94
CA MET A 5 9.69 11.38 2.97
C MET A 5 9.14 10.74 4.23
N HIS A 6 9.28 11.39 5.37
CA HIS A 6 8.65 10.93 6.60
C HIS A 6 7.32 11.67 6.82
N GLU A 7 6.32 10.99 7.38
CA GLU A 7 4.98 11.57 7.62
C GLU A 7 5.01 12.84 8.48
N SER A 8 5.97 12.94 9.42
CA SER A 8 6.14 14.15 10.26
C SER A 8 6.50 15.40 9.45
N ASP A 9 7.03 15.22 8.24
CA ASP A 9 7.44 16.32 7.37
C ASP A 9 6.32 16.75 6.41
N ALA A 10 5.20 16.02 6.43
CA ALA A 10 4.07 16.23 5.55
C ALA A 10 3.16 17.36 6.03
N ALA A 11 3.06 18.42 5.26
CA ALA A 11 2.11 19.50 5.52
C ALA A 11 0.66 19.00 5.33
N GLY A 12 -0.16 19.07 6.39
CA GLY A 12 -1.58 18.66 6.32
C GLY A 12 -1.81 17.17 6.08
N GLY A 13 -0.83 16.31 6.41
CA GLY A 13 -0.94 14.85 6.28
C GLY A 13 -0.85 14.32 4.84
N ARG A 14 -0.64 15.18 3.83
CA ARG A 14 -0.43 14.75 2.44
C ARG A 14 1.02 14.33 2.24
N LEU A 15 1.23 13.09 1.78
CA LEU A 15 2.54 12.47 1.63
C LEU A 15 3.05 12.57 0.19
N PHE A 16 2.33 11.95 -0.74
CA PHE A 16 2.65 12.03 -2.16
C PHE A 16 1.41 12.41 -2.98
N GLU A 17 1.67 13.14 -4.05
CA GLU A 17 0.71 13.42 -5.12
C GLU A 17 1.42 13.20 -6.45
N CYS A 18 0.97 12.21 -7.20
CA CYS A 18 1.46 11.86 -8.53
C CYS A 18 0.25 11.65 -9.46
N PRO A 19 0.46 11.45 -10.77
CA PRO A 19 -0.66 11.29 -11.70
C PRO A 19 -1.64 10.18 -11.31
N GLU A 20 -1.16 9.11 -10.71
CA GLU A 20 -1.93 7.92 -10.37
C GLU A 20 -2.55 8.00 -8.98
N PHE A 21 -1.93 8.72 -8.03
CA PHE A 21 -2.28 8.65 -6.61
C PHE A 21 -2.20 9.98 -5.86
N THR A 22 -3.04 10.11 -4.82
CA THR A 22 -2.78 10.98 -3.68
C THR A 22 -2.72 10.14 -2.41
N GLN A 23 -1.54 10.06 -1.77
CA GLN A 23 -1.33 9.35 -0.51
C GLN A 23 -1.37 10.33 0.68
N ARG A 24 -2.09 9.94 1.74
CA ARG A 24 -2.26 10.74 2.97
C ARG A 24 -2.23 9.86 4.22
N VAL A 25 -1.91 10.46 5.38
CA VAL A 25 -2.30 9.93 6.69
C VAL A 25 -3.36 10.86 7.26
N ARG A 26 -4.49 10.30 7.69
CA ARG A 26 -5.61 11.10 8.20
C ARG A 26 -6.45 10.38 9.25
N LEU A 27 -7.12 11.15 10.09
CA LEU A 27 -8.23 10.68 10.92
C LEU A 27 -9.40 10.29 10.01
N ILE A 28 -9.99 9.13 10.28
CA ILE A 28 -11.18 8.63 9.59
C ILE A 28 -12.39 8.90 10.46
N ALA A 29 -13.06 10.01 10.23
CA ALA A 29 -14.27 10.38 10.95
C ALA A 29 -15.15 11.30 10.09
N GLY A 30 -16.48 11.21 10.27
CA GLY A 30 -17.46 12.02 9.57
C GLY A 30 -17.96 11.41 8.27
N GLU A 31 -18.49 12.27 7.39
CA GLU A 31 -19.03 11.89 6.08
C GLU A 31 -17.94 11.97 5.01
N HIS A 32 -17.94 11.00 4.10
CA HIS A 32 -16.97 10.89 3.01
C HIS A 32 -17.70 10.61 1.69
N LEU A 33 -17.24 11.29 0.64
CA LEU A 33 -17.64 11.07 -0.74
C LEU A 33 -16.51 11.56 -1.66
N ASP A 34 -16.11 10.77 -2.61
CA ASP A 34 -15.29 11.20 -3.73
C ASP A 34 -15.93 10.71 -5.03
N ASP A 35 -16.31 11.64 -5.92
CA ASP A 35 -16.97 11.32 -7.19
C ASP A 35 -16.00 10.98 -8.31
N ARG A 36 -14.67 11.13 -8.09
CA ARG A 36 -13.65 11.00 -9.12
C ARG A 36 -12.65 9.89 -8.84
N CYS A 37 -12.35 9.65 -7.57
CA CYS A 37 -11.31 8.71 -7.15
C CYS A 37 -11.91 7.53 -6.41
N ASP A 38 -11.39 6.34 -6.65
CA ASP A 38 -11.51 5.25 -5.68
C ASP A 38 -10.62 5.55 -4.47
N GLU A 39 -10.98 5.07 -3.30
CA GLU A 39 -10.16 5.21 -2.11
C GLU A 39 -9.83 3.84 -1.52
N VAL A 40 -8.55 3.59 -1.23
CA VAL A 40 -8.12 2.45 -0.44
C VAL A 40 -7.46 2.95 0.85
N LEU A 41 -7.87 2.35 1.97
CA LEU A 41 -7.48 2.74 3.33
C LEU A 41 -6.82 1.56 4.04
N TYR A 42 -5.88 1.87 4.92
CA TYR A 42 -5.33 0.91 5.88
C TYR A 42 -5.29 1.57 7.26
N VAL A 43 -5.97 0.98 8.23
CA VAL A 43 -6.04 1.52 9.60
C VAL A 43 -4.72 1.26 10.31
N LEU A 44 -4.06 2.35 10.74
CA LEU A 44 -2.79 2.32 11.46
C LEU A 44 -3.00 2.21 12.97
N THR A 45 -3.86 3.06 13.52
CA THR A 45 -4.09 3.21 14.96
C THR A 45 -5.54 3.60 15.25
N GLY A 46 -5.94 3.51 16.53
CA GLY A 46 -7.30 3.85 16.95
C GLY A 46 -8.32 2.79 16.58
N SER A 47 -9.60 3.15 16.69
CA SER A 47 -10.71 2.26 16.37
C SER A 47 -11.94 3.06 15.94
N GLY A 48 -12.91 2.40 15.33
CA GLY A 48 -14.15 3.02 14.90
C GLY A 48 -15.05 2.08 14.11
N THR A 49 -16.07 2.66 13.50
CA THR A 49 -16.99 1.95 12.61
C THR A 49 -17.13 2.74 11.32
N ALA A 50 -16.96 2.09 10.18
CA ALA A 50 -17.34 2.61 8.88
C ALA A 50 -18.72 2.06 8.49
N THR A 51 -19.61 2.93 8.00
CA THR A 51 -20.90 2.53 7.43
C THR A 51 -20.89 2.85 5.94
N VAL A 52 -20.94 1.82 5.11
CA VAL A 52 -20.96 1.92 3.64
C VAL A 52 -22.15 1.14 3.11
N ASP A 53 -22.99 1.79 2.29
CA ASP A 53 -24.23 1.19 1.76
C ASP A 53 -25.13 0.57 2.85
N GLY A 54 -25.15 1.17 4.05
CA GLY A 54 -25.93 0.70 5.19
C GLY A 54 -25.33 -0.50 5.95
N HIS A 55 -24.14 -0.97 5.57
CA HIS A 55 -23.41 -2.02 6.26
C HIS A 55 -22.34 -1.43 7.17
N GLU A 56 -22.31 -1.89 8.42
CA GLU A 56 -21.32 -1.48 9.42
C GLU A 56 -20.10 -2.41 9.39
N HIS A 57 -18.91 -1.81 9.45
CA HIS A 57 -17.62 -2.48 9.43
C HIS A 57 -16.73 -1.93 10.54
N ASP A 58 -16.14 -2.82 11.33
CA ASP A 58 -15.19 -2.44 12.36
C ASP A 58 -13.90 -1.89 11.73
N LEU A 59 -13.46 -0.73 12.19
CA LEU A 59 -12.16 -0.14 11.89
C LEU A 59 -11.22 -0.38 13.06
N ARG A 60 -10.14 -1.15 12.81
CA ARG A 60 -9.08 -1.42 13.79
C ARG A 60 -7.74 -1.58 13.07
N PRO A 61 -6.59 -1.45 13.78
CA PRO A 61 -5.28 -1.63 13.13
C PRO A 61 -5.22 -2.95 12.34
N GLY A 62 -4.78 -2.85 11.08
CA GLY A 62 -4.77 -3.99 10.14
C GLY A 62 -6.02 -4.14 9.27
N THR A 63 -7.06 -3.31 9.47
CA THR A 63 -8.22 -3.28 8.56
C THR A 63 -7.86 -2.53 7.28
N ALA A 64 -8.05 -3.18 6.14
CA ALA A 64 -8.07 -2.57 4.82
C ALA A 64 -9.51 -2.30 4.39
N LEU A 65 -9.79 -1.11 3.88
CA LEU A 65 -11.10 -0.72 3.34
C LEU A 65 -10.90 -0.15 1.94
N PHE A 66 -11.63 -0.68 0.98
CA PHE A 66 -11.79 -0.13 -0.36
C PHE A 66 -13.17 0.51 -0.48
N VAL A 67 -13.24 1.72 -1.06
CA VAL A 67 -14.48 2.40 -1.41
C VAL A 67 -14.38 2.93 -2.84
N ALA A 68 -15.30 2.52 -3.70
CA ALA A 68 -15.37 2.97 -5.09
C ALA A 68 -15.84 4.43 -5.18
N ARG A 69 -15.36 5.15 -6.18
CA ARG A 69 -15.83 6.52 -6.48
C ARG A 69 -17.34 6.60 -6.55
N GLY A 70 -17.91 7.74 -6.10
CA GLY A 70 -19.36 7.96 -6.07
C GLY A 70 -20.08 7.23 -4.94
N THR A 71 -19.39 6.44 -4.12
CA THR A 71 -19.98 5.77 -2.95
C THR A 71 -19.87 6.67 -1.73
N SER A 72 -21.01 7.07 -1.16
CA SER A 72 -21.07 7.81 0.11
C SER A 72 -20.92 6.85 1.28
N TRP A 73 -20.09 7.24 2.27
CA TRP A 73 -19.90 6.47 3.49
C TRP A 73 -19.63 7.37 4.69
N THR A 74 -19.81 6.84 5.87
CA THR A 74 -19.55 7.56 7.13
C THR A 74 -18.63 6.75 8.03
N ALA A 75 -17.87 7.44 8.88
CA ALA A 75 -17.09 6.78 9.91
C ALA A 75 -17.22 7.49 11.25
N THR A 76 -17.14 6.71 12.32
CA THR A 76 -17.11 7.16 13.72
C THR A 76 -15.88 6.62 14.41
N GLY A 77 -15.51 7.22 15.56
CA GLY A 77 -14.34 6.79 16.33
C GLY A 77 -13.12 7.66 16.10
N ASP A 78 -11.94 7.11 16.40
CA ASP A 78 -10.65 7.80 16.38
C ASP A 78 -9.60 7.09 15.50
N ALA A 79 -10.05 6.25 14.57
CA ALA A 79 -9.17 5.52 13.66
C ALA A 79 -8.36 6.48 12.78
N HIS A 80 -7.05 6.29 12.73
CA HIS A 80 -6.13 6.94 11.79
C HIS A 80 -5.68 5.94 10.75
N ALA A 81 -5.67 6.34 9.49
CA ALA A 81 -5.33 5.45 8.38
C ALA A 81 -4.40 6.10 7.36
N VAL A 82 -3.61 5.28 6.69
CA VAL A 82 -3.09 5.62 5.37
C VAL A 82 -4.26 5.54 4.40
N SER A 83 -4.48 6.62 3.67
CA SER A 83 -5.50 6.75 2.63
C SER A 83 -4.80 7.01 1.30
N VAL A 84 -5.14 6.23 0.28
CA VAL A 84 -4.66 6.42 -1.09
C VAL A 84 -5.88 6.63 -1.99
N LEU A 85 -5.98 7.84 -2.53
CA LEU A 85 -6.93 8.14 -3.60
C LEU A 85 -6.32 7.70 -4.93
N VAL A 86 -7.05 6.89 -5.66
CA VAL A 86 -6.68 6.35 -6.97
C VAL A 86 -7.32 7.23 -8.04
N HIS A 87 -6.52 7.89 -8.84
CA HIS A 87 -7.00 8.78 -9.90
C HIS A 87 -7.42 7.98 -11.14
N ASP A 88 -8.45 8.46 -11.84
CA ASP A 88 -8.98 7.86 -13.06
C ASP A 88 -9.17 6.32 -12.97
N PRO A 89 -9.82 5.79 -11.91
CA PRO A 89 -9.91 4.36 -11.71
C PRO A 89 -10.75 3.68 -12.80
N ALA A 90 -10.42 2.44 -13.11
CA ALA A 90 -11.29 1.57 -13.90
C ALA A 90 -12.61 1.32 -13.14
N PRO A 91 -13.73 1.01 -13.82
CA PRO A 91 -14.98 0.68 -13.14
C PRO A 91 -14.80 -0.46 -12.15
N ALA A 92 -15.10 -0.21 -10.88
CA ALA A 92 -15.04 -1.20 -9.83
C ALA A 92 -16.18 -2.24 -9.97
N ALA A 93 -15.92 -3.46 -9.54
CA ALA A 93 -16.92 -4.54 -9.52
C ALA A 93 -17.76 -4.56 -8.23
N ALA A 94 -17.31 -3.83 -7.19
CA ALA A 94 -18.01 -3.64 -5.93
C ALA A 94 -17.98 -2.17 -5.52
N THR A 95 -18.97 -1.72 -4.74
CA THR A 95 -18.97 -0.36 -4.17
C THR A 95 -17.97 -0.23 -3.04
N HIS A 96 -17.73 -1.30 -2.30
CA HIS A 96 -16.73 -1.35 -1.23
C HIS A 96 -16.29 -2.80 -0.94
N ALA A 97 -15.18 -2.92 -0.23
CA ALA A 97 -14.72 -4.18 0.37
C ALA A 97 -13.93 -3.90 1.66
N VAL A 98 -14.03 -4.80 2.62
CA VAL A 98 -13.29 -4.75 3.89
C VAL A 98 -12.52 -6.05 4.08
N VAL A 99 -11.23 -5.95 4.36
CA VAL A 99 -10.35 -7.10 4.60
C VAL A 99 -9.61 -6.90 5.92
N ASP A 100 -9.71 -7.87 6.80
CA ASP A 100 -8.89 -7.94 8.01
C ASP A 100 -7.55 -8.61 7.65
N LEU A 101 -6.51 -7.80 7.44
CA LEU A 101 -5.18 -8.29 7.05
C LEU A 101 -4.48 -9.10 8.14
N THR A 102 -4.97 -9.04 9.39
CA THR A 102 -4.45 -9.90 10.47
C THR A 102 -4.91 -11.35 10.35
N ALA A 103 -5.94 -11.63 9.55
CA ALA A 103 -6.51 -12.96 9.31
C ALA A 103 -6.19 -13.53 7.92
N VAL A 104 -5.52 -12.76 7.05
CA VAL A 104 -5.16 -13.19 5.69
C VAL A 104 -3.94 -14.10 5.74
N GLN A 105 -3.95 -15.18 4.95
CA GLN A 105 -2.79 -16.03 4.78
C GLN A 105 -1.78 -15.37 3.83
N PRO A 106 -0.47 -15.38 4.15
CA PRO A 106 0.52 -14.75 3.30
C PRO A 106 0.69 -15.50 1.97
N GLY A 107 0.85 -14.72 0.89
CA GLY A 107 1.39 -15.17 -0.37
C GLY A 107 2.90 -15.01 -0.41
N GLU A 108 3.57 -15.74 -1.29
CA GLU A 108 5.02 -15.72 -1.41
C GLU A 108 5.49 -14.80 -2.53
N ALA A 109 6.60 -14.09 -2.29
CA ALA A 109 7.33 -13.32 -3.27
C ALA A 109 8.81 -13.74 -3.31
N THR A 110 9.59 -13.14 -4.22
CA THR A 110 11.01 -13.45 -4.38
C THR A 110 11.83 -13.09 -3.14
N ALA A 111 12.98 -13.74 -2.97
CA ALA A 111 13.93 -13.48 -1.88
C ALA A 111 13.37 -13.69 -0.46
N GLY A 112 12.47 -14.67 -0.28
CA GLY A 112 11.88 -15.02 1.01
C GLY A 112 10.89 -13.97 1.54
N ARG A 113 10.47 -13.02 0.72
CA ARG A 113 9.44 -12.04 1.06
C ARG A 113 8.06 -12.67 0.97
N GLU A 114 7.15 -12.16 1.77
CA GLU A 114 5.74 -12.54 1.76
C GLU A 114 4.86 -11.29 1.66
N PHE A 115 3.57 -11.49 1.35
CA PHE A 115 2.61 -10.40 1.31
C PHE A 115 1.21 -10.84 1.73
N LEU A 116 0.47 -9.91 2.31
CA LEU A 116 -0.95 -10.06 2.68
C LEU A 116 -1.77 -9.15 1.76
N LEU A 117 -2.72 -9.70 1.02
CA LEU A 117 -3.54 -8.94 0.08
C LEU A 117 -4.72 -8.25 0.77
N GLY A 118 -4.86 -6.95 0.54
CA GLY A 118 -6.00 -6.13 0.96
C GLY A 118 -7.00 -5.90 -0.18
N ALA A 119 -7.09 -4.67 -0.68
CA ALA A 119 -7.91 -4.36 -1.84
C ALA A 119 -7.28 -4.90 -3.13
N THR A 120 -8.04 -5.69 -3.88
CA THR A 120 -7.62 -6.36 -5.12
C THR A 120 -8.81 -6.51 -6.07
N PRO A 121 -8.58 -6.88 -7.34
CA PRO A 121 -9.67 -7.19 -8.27
C PRO A 121 -10.61 -8.29 -7.78
N GLU A 122 -10.13 -9.26 -7.02
CA GLU A 122 -10.92 -10.36 -6.47
C GLU A 122 -11.97 -9.90 -5.46
N VAL A 123 -11.70 -8.79 -4.75
CA VAL A 123 -12.66 -8.16 -3.84
C VAL A 123 -13.42 -7.00 -4.47
N GLY A 124 -13.23 -6.77 -5.77
CA GLY A 124 -13.97 -5.77 -6.55
C GLY A 124 -13.25 -4.45 -6.81
N CYS A 125 -12.03 -4.26 -6.31
CA CYS A 125 -11.20 -3.09 -6.60
C CYS A 125 -10.39 -3.31 -7.88
N ALA A 126 -10.91 -2.87 -9.03
CA ALA A 126 -10.35 -3.20 -10.34
C ALA A 126 -9.01 -2.50 -10.66
N SER A 127 -8.74 -1.34 -10.04
CA SER A 127 -7.65 -0.44 -10.47
C SER A 127 -6.33 -0.67 -9.79
N VAL A 128 -6.35 -1.17 -8.55
CA VAL A 128 -5.14 -1.30 -7.72
C VAL A 128 -5.04 -2.64 -7.02
N THR A 129 -3.84 -2.98 -6.60
CA THR A 129 -3.58 -3.96 -5.55
C THR A 129 -3.02 -3.23 -4.34
N GLN A 130 -3.68 -3.41 -3.19
CA GLN A 130 -3.18 -3.03 -1.87
C GLN A 130 -2.67 -4.27 -1.16
N PHE A 131 -1.51 -4.18 -0.54
CA PHE A 131 -0.91 -5.29 0.19
C PHE A 131 -0.08 -4.81 1.38
N VAL A 132 0.16 -5.70 2.34
CA VAL A 132 1.21 -5.55 3.34
C VAL A 132 2.35 -6.49 2.96
N GLY A 133 3.52 -5.93 2.66
CA GLY A 133 4.75 -6.68 2.39
C GLY A 133 5.49 -7.01 3.69
N LEU A 134 5.95 -8.25 3.80
CA LEU A 134 6.71 -8.81 4.90
C LEU A 134 8.13 -9.10 4.40
N ILE A 135 9.10 -8.28 4.82
CA ILE A 135 10.46 -8.30 4.28
C ILE A 135 11.42 -8.78 5.37
N PRO A 136 11.97 -10.00 5.27
CA PRO A 136 12.94 -10.51 6.25
C PRO A 136 14.23 -9.68 6.22
N PRO A 137 15.05 -9.75 7.29
CA PRO A 137 16.38 -9.12 7.30
C PRO A 137 17.21 -9.50 6.08
N GLY A 138 17.89 -8.52 5.49
CA GLY A 138 18.71 -8.70 4.32
C GLY A 138 18.35 -7.82 3.13
N ARG A 139 19.02 -8.07 2.01
CA ARG A 139 18.87 -7.30 0.77
C ARG A 139 18.48 -8.23 -0.39
N ALA A 140 17.37 -7.92 -1.05
CA ALA A 140 17.01 -8.57 -2.31
C ALA A 140 17.84 -7.96 -3.47
N PRO A 141 17.93 -8.65 -4.62
CA PRO A 141 18.48 -8.06 -5.84
C PRO A 141 17.77 -6.78 -6.26
N ASP A 142 18.49 -5.90 -6.95
CA ASP A 142 17.89 -4.74 -7.61
C ASP A 142 16.84 -5.22 -8.61
N HIS A 143 15.70 -4.52 -8.62
CA HIS A 143 14.58 -4.87 -9.48
C HIS A 143 13.74 -3.62 -9.80
N PHE A 144 12.82 -3.77 -10.73
CA PHE A 144 11.80 -2.77 -11.02
C PHE A 144 10.43 -3.44 -11.22
N HIS A 145 9.39 -2.64 -11.12
CA HIS A 145 8.02 -3.03 -11.42
C HIS A 145 7.50 -2.30 -12.65
N ARG A 146 6.47 -2.85 -13.31
CA ARG A 146 5.79 -2.22 -14.46
C ARG A 146 4.57 -1.40 -14.05
N TYR A 147 4.34 -1.26 -12.75
CA TYR A 147 3.30 -0.45 -12.15
C TYR A 147 3.91 0.74 -11.39
N ASP A 148 3.12 1.76 -11.13
CA ASP A 148 3.43 2.83 -10.19
C ASP A 148 2.97 2.41 -8.80
N GLU A 149 3.77 2.71 -7.78
CA GLU A 149 3.52 2.26 -6.43
C GLU A 149 3.79 3.37 -5.40
N VAL A 150 2.91 3.48 -4.40
CA VAL A 150 3.16 4.24 -3.19
C VAL A 150 3.22 3.30 -1.99
N ILE A 151 4.21 3.52 -1.13
CA ILE A 151 4.48 2.67 0.03
C ILE A 151 4.42 3.53 1.31
N TYR A 152 4.01 2.91 2.40
CA TYR A 152 4.13 3.41 3.77
C TYR A 152 4.79 2.34 4.64
N VAL A 153 5.86 2.69 5.34
CA VAL A 153 6.54 1.78 6.27
C VAL A 153 5.73 1.68 7.55
N LEU A 154 5.18 0.50 7.83
CA LEU A 154 4.38 0.22 9.01
C LEU A 154 5.24 0.00 10.25
N ASP A 155 6.32 -0.80 10.09
CA ASP A 155 7.21 -1.19 11.18
C ASP A 155 8.55 -1.67 10.64
N GLY A 156 9.58 -1.67 11.51
CA GLY A 156 10.94 -2.08 11.16
C GLY A 156 11.78 -0.93 10.61
N GLU A 157 13.01 -1.26 10.20
CA GLU A 157 13.99 -0.31 9.68
C GLU A 157 14.77 -0.87 8.50
N GLY A 158 15.22 0.03 7.63
CA GLY A 158 15.91 -0.39 6.41
C GLY A 158 16.47 0.77 5.63
N VAL A 159 16.79 0.49 4.37
CA VAL A 159 17.28 1.47 3.40
C VAL A 159 16.55 1.26 2.06
N LEU A 160 16.01 2.34 1.51
CA LEU A 160 15.61 2.41 0.11
C LEU A 160 16.83 2.79 -0.73
N GLU A 161 17.14 1.99 -1.73
CA GLU A 161 18.09 2.30 -2.79
C GLU A 161 17.31 2.52 -4.09
N ILE A 162 17.41 3.71 -4.68
CA ILE A 162 16.64 4.08 -5.87
C ILE A 162 17.34 5.17 -6.68
N GLY A 163 17.49 4.97 -7.99
CA GLY A 163 18.05 5.98 -8.87
C GLY A 163 19.48 6.43 -8.50
N GLY A 164 20.25 5.61 -7.79
CA GLY A 164 21.59 5.95 -7.28
C GLY A 164 21.59 6.71 -5.95
N GLU A 165 20.43 6.97 -5.36
CA GLU A 165 20.26 7.60 -4.06
C GLU A 165 19.89 6.56 -2.99
N GLN A 166 20.11 6.89 -1.72
CA GLN A 166 19.70 6.11 -0.59
C GLN A 166 18.86 6.95 0.39
N ALA A 167 17.81 6.35 0.95
CA ALA A 167 17.00 6.96 1.99
C ALA A 167 16.74 5.96 3.12
N PRO A 168 16.83 6.39 4.41
CA PRO A 168 16.53 5.54 5.54
C PRO A 168 15.04 5.22 5.58
N LEU A 169 14.71 3.96 5.93
CA LEU A 169 13.35 3.47 6.15
C LEU A 169 13.12 3.25 7.64
N ARG A 170 12.03 3.77 8.14
CA ARG A 170 11.50 3.54 9.50
C ARG A 170 10.00 3.71 9.48
N SER A 171 9.30 3.28 10.52
CA SER A 171 7.85 3.50 10.65
C SER A 171 7.49 4.95 10.35
N GLY A 172 6.47 5.19 9.52
CA GLY A 172 6.07 6.50 9.03
C GLY A 172 6.83 7.02 7.80
N THR A 173 7.82 6.28 7.27
CA THR A 173 8.45 6.62 5.98
C THR A 173 7.51 6.26 4.84
N CYS A 174 7.34 7.21 3.93
CA CYS A 174 6.53 7.09 2.72
C CYS A 174 7.43 7.09 1.51
N ILE A 175 7.10 6.29 0.50
CA ILE A 175 7.89 6.09 -0.70
C ILE A 175 6.98 6.19 -1.92
N HIS A 176 7.48 6.80 -2.98
CA HIS A 176 6.92 6.69 -4.33
C HIS A 176 7.91 5.96 -5.22
N LEU A 177 7.48 4.84 -5.79
CA LEU A 177 8.22 4.04 -6.75
C LEU A 177 7.59 4.19 -8.15
N PRO A 178 8.14 5.06 -8.99
CA PRO A 178 7.69 5.15 -10.39
C PRO A 178 7.93 3.84 -11.13
N ARG A 179 7.02 3.50 -12.05
CA ARG A 179 7.18 2.31 -12.91
C ARG A 179 8.54 2.29 -13.61
N THR A 180 9.11 1.11 -13.76
CA THR A 180 10.40 0.84 -14.43
C THR A 180 11.64 1.43 -13.76
N LEU A 181 11.51 2.14 -12.65
CA LEU A 181 12.66 2.65 -11.92
C LEU A 181 13.27 1.55 -11.03
N VAL A 182 14.53 1.24 -11.29
CA VAL A 182 15.28 0.22 -10.53
C VAL A 182 15.46 0.67 -9.09
N HIS A 183 15.10 -0.21 -8.17
CA HIS A 183 15.16 0.04 -6.74
C HIS A 183 15.39 -1.24 -5.93
N CYS A 184 15.67 -1.07 -4.64
CA CYS A 184 15.69 -2.13 -3.64
C CYS A 184 15.27 -1.57 -2.28
N LEU A 185 14.36 -2.26 -1.59
CA LEU A 185 14.13 -2.06 -0.17
C LEU A 185 14.95 -3.11 0.59
N ALA A 186 16.03 -2.67 1.24
CA ALA A 186 16.85 -3.52 2.09
C ALA A 186 16.38 -3.40 3.54
N ASN A 187 16.07 -4.52 4.18
CA ASN A 187 15.83 -4.56 5.62
C ASN A 187 17.18 -4.67 6.33
N THR A 188 17.55 -3.63 7.07
CA THR A 188 18.83 -3.54 7.81
C THR A 188 18.68 -3.80 9.30
N GLY A 189 17.44 -4.03 9.76
CA GLY A 189 17.12 -4.40 11.14
C GLY A 189 17.27 -5.91 11.40
N ASP A 190 17.03 -6.29 12.65
CA ASP A 190 17.05 -7.68 13.11
C ASP A 190 15.67 -8.36 13.07
N SER A 191 14.62 -7.58 12.82
CA SER A 191 13.23 -8.03 12.72
C SER A 191 12.68 -7.78 11.31
N GLU A 192 11.48 -8.29 11.05
CA GLU A 192 10.77 -8.07 9.79
C GLU A 192 10.49 -6.57 9.53
N LEU A 193 10.80 -6.08 8.34
CA LEU A 193 10.36 -4.77 7.85
C LEU A 193 8.99 -4.95 7.19
N ARG A 194 7.98 -4.25 7.70
CA ARG A 194 6.60 -4.32 7.23
C ARG A 194 6.23 -3.05 6.47
N VAL A 195 5.73 -3.22 5.26
CA VAL A 195 5.36 -2.10 4.39
C VAL A 195 3.95 -2.27 3.87
N LEU A 196 3.17 -1.19 3.85
CA LEU A 196 1.91 -1.11 3.13
C LEU A 196 2.21 -0.59 1.72
N GLY A 197 1.89 -1.35 0.69
CA GLY A 197 1.99 -0.95 -0.71
C GLY A 197 0.63 -0.81 -1.36
N VAL A 198 0.51 0.17 -2.26
CA VAL A 198 -0.63 0.33 -3.19
C VAL A 198 -0.08 0.64 -4.55
N PHE A 199 -0.41 -0.17 -5.54
CA PHE A 199 0.09 0.01 -6.91
C PHE A 199 -0.99 -0.11 -7.99
N THR A 200 -0.75 0.55 -9.12
CA THR A 200 -1.58 0.55 -10.33
C THR A 200 -0.74 0.38 -11.60
N PRO A 201 -1.20 -0.39 -12.62
CA PRO A 201 -2.42 -1.20 -12.62
C PRO A 201 -2.36 -2.35 -11.60
N ALA A 202 -3.54 -2.89 -11.23
CA ALA A 202 -3.63 -4.05 -10.35
C ALA A 202 -2.88 -5.27 -10.93
N GLY A 203 -2.30 -6.06 -10.02
CA GLY A 203 -1.49 -7.22 -10.39
C GLY A 203 -0.99 -7.97 -9.15
N SER A 204 0.11 -8.71 -9.30
CA SER A 204 0.73 -9.45 -8.20
C SER A 204 1.88 -8.66 -7.57
N PRO A 205 1.96 -8.55 -6.23
CA PRO A 205 3.13 -7.98 -5.54
C PRO A 205 4.42 -8.81 -5.77
N ALA A 206 4.30 -10.06 -6.21
CA ALA A 206 5.44 -10.91 -6.56
C ALA A 206 6.02 -10.60 -7.95
N GLU A 207 5.33 -9.81 -8.79
CA GLU A 207 5.80 -9.48 -10.12
C GLU A 207 6.91 -8.43 -10.07
N ALA A 208 8.13 -8.85 -10.33
CA ALA A 208 9.31 -8.01 -10.36
C ALA A 208 10.22 -8.40 -11.55
N TYR A 209 11.02 -7.45 -12.04
CA TYR A 209 11.93 -7.64 -13.15
C TYR A 209 13.33 -7.22 -12.74
N TYR A 210 14.35 -8.02 -13.09
CA TYR A 210 15.74 -7.63 -12.93
C TYR A 210 16.10 -6.46 -13.88
N PRO A 211 17.19 -5.72 -13.60
CA PRO A 211 17.58 -4.56 -14.43
C PRO A 211 17.79 -4.89 -15.92
N ASP A 212 18.08 -6.15 -16.25
CA ASP A 212 18.20 -6.63 -17.63
C ASP A 212 16.84 -6.92 -18.31
N GLY A 213 15.72 -6.75 -17.58
CA GLY A 213 14.35 -6.97 -18.04
C GLY A 213 13.85 -8.40 -17.90
N THR A 214 14.63 -9.32 -17.35
CA THR A 214 14.17 -10.68 -17.07
C THR A 214 13.24 -10.71 -15.85
N LEU A 215 12.22 -11.56 -15.89
CA LEU A 215 11.29 -11.74 -14.77
C LEU A 215 12.03 -12.37 -13.57
N ALA A 216 11.90 -11.76 -12.41
CA ALA A 216 12.36 -12.36 -11.16
C ALA A 216 11.37 -13.46 -10.77
N VAL A 217 11.82 -14.71 -10.78
CA VAL A 217 11.00 -15.87 -10.45
C VAL A 217 11.28 -16.35 -9.03
N LEU A 218 10.24 -16.91 -8.38
CA LEU A 218 10.43 -17.65 -7.15
C LEU A 218 11.37 -18.84 -7.41
N PRO A 219 12.32 -19.15 -6.49
CA PRO A 219 13.09 -20.38 -6.62
C PRO A 219 12.17 -21.59 -6.62
N GLU A 220 12.40 -22.54 -7.53
CA GLU A 220 11.68 -23.81 -7.54
C GLU A 220 11.83 -24.48 -6.16
N ARG A 221 10.73 -24.88 -5.56
CA ARG A 221 10.77 -25.69 -4.33
C ARG A 221 11.26 -27.09 -4.70
N ASN A 222 12.42 -27.47 -4.19
CA ASN A 222 12.90 -28.85 -4.24
C ASN A 222 12.14 -29.73 -3.25
#